data_602ca1c043ba7a7cb272bebf2a5de584
#
_entry.id   602ca1c043ba7a7cb272bebf2a5de584
#
_cell.length_a   1.000
_cell.length_b   1.000
_cell.length_c   1.000
_cell.angle_alpha   90.00
_cell.angle_beta   90.00
_cell.angle_gamma   90.00
#
_symmetry.space_group_name_H-M   'P 1'
#
loop_
_entity.id
_entity.type
_entity.pdbx_description
1 polymer ?
#
loop_
_entity_poly.entity_id
_entity_poly.type
_entity_poly.pdbx_seq_one_letter_code
_entity_poly.pdbx_strand_id
1 'polypeptide(L)'
;MRAQVAVAVVLATAVEYTASPLLGLYTYRLGNVPSFVPPGHGMVYLAALALGRSALFARWRRPLVAATLLVGAGWAAAGLLGPWRNDLFGALLFLGLAGFLLAGRAPLVYVGAFLITSYLELVGTGLGAWTWAHHDPTGLLAIGNPPSGIPGGYCVFDAAALTLAPPLQRGLARLAGRRVPPLSRRW
;
A
#
# COMPACT_ATOMS: atom_id res chain seq x y z
N MET A 1 6.63 -17.10 -0.73
CA MET A 1 5.59 -16.43 0.07
C MET A 1 6.13 -15.89 1.40
N ARG A 2 6.70 -16.70 2.33
CA ARG A 2 7.21 -16.19 3.64
C ARG A 2 8.16 -15.00 3.52
N ALA A 3 9.14 -15.02 2.60
CA ALA A 3 10.06 -13.89 2.41
C ALA A 3 9.38 -12.64 1.84
N GLN A 4 8.34 -12.79 1.02
CA GLN A 4 7.56 -11.65 0.53
C GLN A 4 6.82 -10.96 1.68
N VAL A 5 6.18 -11.75 2.54
CA VAL A 5 5.53 -11.23 3.75
C VAL A 5 6.55 -10.54 4.66
N ALA A 6 7.71 -11.17 4.88
CA ALA A 6 8.77 -10.56 5.70
C ALA A 6 9.25 -9.22 5.13
N VAL A 7 9.46 -9.12 3.81
CA VAL A 7 9.84 -7.86 3.14
C VAL A 7 8.76 -6.81 3.33
N ALA A 8 7.48 -7.14 3.10
CA ALA A 8 6.36 -6.21 3.28
C ALA A 8 6.28 -5.72 4.72
N VAL A 9 6.35 -6.63 5.71
CA VAL A 9 6.30 -6.29 7.15
C VAL A 9 7.47 -5.40 7.56
N VAL A 10 8.70 -5.74 7.17
CA VAL A 10 9.89 -4.96 7.55
C VAL A 10 9.84 -3.55 6.97
N LEU A 11 9.52 -3.41 5.68
CA LEU A 11 9.42 -2.09 5.04
C LEU A 11 8.26 -1.27 5.62
N ALA A 12 7.10 -1.88 5.78
CA ALA A 12 5.95 -1.20 6.36
C ALA A 12 6.21 -0.77 7.81
N THR A 13 6.87 -1.62 8.61
CA THR A 13 7.27 -1.25 9.98
C THR A 13 8.20 -0.04 9.97
N ALA A 14 9.20 0.00 9.10
CA ALA A 14 10.10 1.14 8.98
C ALA A 14 9.32 2.42 8.60
N VAL A 15 8.37 2.31 7.66
CA VAL A 15 7.53 3.46 7.26
C VAL A 15 6.60 3.89 8.39
N GLU A 16 5.96 2.95 9.11
CA GLU A 16 5.07 3.28 10.25
C GLU A 16 5.79 4.10 11.32
N TYR A 17 6.98 3.65 11.73
CA TYR A 17 7.75 4.38 12.75
C TYR A 17 8.36 5.67 12.23
N THR A 18 8.61 5.79 10.94
CA THR A 18 9.06 7.04 10.32
C THR A 18 7.88 8.02 10.14
N ALA A 19 6.78 7.56 9.55
CA ALA A 19 5.66 8.41 9.18
C ALA A 19 4.86 8.90 10.39
N SER A 20 4.58 8.02 11.37
CA SER A 20 3.75 8.38 12.52
C SER A 20 4.57 9.03 13.65
N PRO A 21 5.38 8.33 14.46
CA PRO A 21 6.02 8.99 15.61
C PRO A 21 7.13 9.97 15.23
N LEU A 22 7.86 9.75 14.12
CA LEU A 22 8.99 10.61 13.77
C LEU A 22 8.57 11.85 12.97
N LEU A 23 7.75 11.68 11.92
CA LEU A 23 7.33 12.76 11.03
C LEU A 23 5.95 13.34 11.39
N GLY A 24 5.16 12.66 12.21
CA GLY A 24 3.83 13.14 12.61
C GLY A 24 2.84 13.26 11.46
N LEU A 25 3.01 12.48 10.37
CA LEU A 25 2.06 12.49 9.24
C LEU A 25 0.68 12.01 9.65
N TYR A 26 0.61 11.13 10.63
CA TYR A 26 -0.62 10.69 11.29
C TYR A 26 -0.32 10.21 12.71
N THR A 27 -1.35 10.21 13.54
CA THR A 27 -1.25 9.82 14.95
C THR A 27 -2.29 8.75 15.25
N TYR A 28 -1.84 7.67 15.86
CA TYR A 28 -2.74 6.63 16.39
C TYR A 28 -3.44 7.14 17.67
N ARG A 29 -4.65 6.67 17.92
CA ARG A 29 -5.50 7.06 19.05
C ARG A 29 -4.80 6.98 20.40
N LEU A 30 -3.90 6.00 20.61
CA LEU A 30 -3.17 5.81 21.86
C LEU A 30 -1.77 6.44 21.85
N GLY A 31 -1.44 7.23 20.84
CA GLY A 31 -0.15 7.93 20.72
C GLY A 31 1.06 7.03 20.43
N ASN A 32 0.83 5.77 20.07
CA ASN A 32 1.88 4.80 19.72
C ASN A 32 1.45 3.94 18.54
N VAL A 33 2.40 3.40 17.80
CA VAL A 33 2.11 2.42 16.74
C VAL A 33 1.62 1.13 17.40
N PRO A 34 0.36 0.71 17.17
CA PRO A 34 -0.17 -0.51 17.78
C PRO A 34 0.60 -1.75 17.32
N SER A 35 0.85 -2.69 18.21
CA SER A 35 1.67 -3.89 17.94
C SER A 35 1.12 -4.78 16.82
N PHE A 36 -0.17 -4.69 16.52
CA PHE A 36 -0.81 -5.44 15.43
C PHE A 36 -0.60 -4.81 14.05
N VAL A 37 -0.20 -3.53 13.96
CA VAL A 37 -0.06 -2.81 12.70
C VAL A 37 1.06 -3.40 11.83
N PRO A 38 2.29 -3.61 12.33
CA PRO A 38 3.33 -4.24 11.52
C PRO A 38 2.93 -5.60 10.92
N PRO A 39 2.46 -6.60 11.68
CA PRO A 39 1.99 -7.85 11.08
C PRO A 39 0.74 -7.66 10.21
N GLY A 40 -0.10 -6.66 10.49
CA GLY A 40 -1.26 -6.29 9.69
C GLY A 40 -0.92 -5.98 8.23
N HIS A 41 0.19 -5.28 7.97
CA HIS A 41 0.67 -5.04 6.60
C HIS A 41 0.99 -6.34 5.85
N GLY A 42 1.54 -7.34 6.55
CA GLY A 42 1.74 -8.66 5.98
C GLY A 42 0.44 -9.34 5.58
N MET A 43 -0.62 -9.16 6.38
CA MET A 43 -1.96 -9.69 6.07
C MET A 43 -2.61 -8.95 4.90
N VAL A 44 -2.47 -7.61 4.82
CA VAL A 44 -2.92 -6.80 3.68
C VAL A 44 -2.26 -7.30 2.40
N TYR A 45 -0.92 -7.46 2.41
CA TYR A 45 -0.18 -8.02 1.29
C TYR A 45 -0.71 -9.40 0.85
N LEU A 46 -0.90 -10.33 1.80
CA LEU A 46 -1.39 -11.68 1.50
C LEU A 46 -2.80 -11.66 0.92
N ALA A 47 -3.69 -10.83 1.46
CA ALA A 47 -5.05 -10.69 0.95
C ALA A 47 -5.07 -10.05 -0.45
N ALA A 48 -4.29 -9.00 -0.69
CA ALA A 48 -4.13 -8.39 -2.01
C ALA A 48 -3.58 -9.39 -3.03
N LEU A 49 -2.57 -10.20 -2.64
CA LEU A 49 -2.00 -11.24 -3.47
C LEU A 49 -3.01 -12.36 -3.78
N ALA A 50 -3.82 -12.77 -2.80
CA ALA A 50 -4.86 -13.78 -2.98
C ALA A 50 -5.94 -13.30 -3.95
N LEU A 51 -6.43 -12.06 -3.78
CA LEU A 51 -7.38 -11.42 -4.69
C LEU A 51 -6.80 -11.32 -6.11
N GLY A 52 -5.58 -10.78 -6.24
CA GLY A 52 -4.92 -10.57 -7.53
C GLY A 52 -4.64 -11.85 -8.30
N ARG A 53 -4.56 -13.00 -7.62
CA ARG A 53 -4.38 -14.33 -8.22
C ARG A 53 -5.69 -15.10 -8.41
N SER A 54 -6.81 -14.58 -7.98
CA SER A 54 -8.10 -15.24 -8.12
C SER A 54 -8.57 -15.29 -9.58
N ALA A 55 -9.30 -16.35 -9.94
CA ALA A 55 -9.92 -16.47 -11.27
C ALA A 55 -10.90 -15.33 -11.55
N LEU A 56 -11.60 -14.84 -10.51
CA LEU A 56 -12.51 -13.71 -10.61
C LEU A 56 -11.78 -12.44 -11.07
N PHE A 57 -10.68 -12.07 -10.41
CA PHE A 57 -9.89 -10.89 -10.78
C PHE A 57 -9.26 -11.05 -12.17
N ALA A 58 -8.77 -12.25 -12.51
CA ALA A 58 -8.21 -12.51 -13.82
C ALA A 58 -9.25 -12.31 -14.94
N ARG A 59 -10.48 -12.80 -14.73
CA ARG A 59 -11.62 -12.62 -15.66
C ARG A 59 -11.99 -11.16 -15.86
N TRP A 60 -11.97 -10.36 -14.81
CA TRP A 60 -12.40 -8.97 -14.81
C TRP A 60 -11.23 -7.97 -14.77
N ARG A 61 -10.04 -8.38 -15.24
CA ARG A 61 -8.82 -7.57 -15.13
C ARG A 61 -8.99 -6.14 -15.63
N ARG A 62 -9.44 -5.96 -16.89
CA ARG A 62 -9.56 -4.63 -17.51
C ARG A 62 -10.57 -3.75 -16.78
N PRO A 63 -11.82 -4.19 -16.55
CA PRO A 63 -12.80 -3.37 -15.83
C PRO A 63 -12.39 -3.10 -14.38
N LEU A 64 -11.73 -4.00 -13.67
CA LEU A 64 -11.25 -3.76 -12.31
C LEU A 64 -10.17 -2.68 -12.27
N VAL A 65 -9.18 -2.73 -13.17
CA VAL A 65 -8.15 -1.70 -13.28
C VAL A 65 -8.77 -0.35 -13.64
N ALA A 66 -9.68 -0.31 -14.63
CA ALA A 66 -10.37 0.92 -15.03
C ALA A 66 -11.22 1.50 -13.89
N ALA A 67 -11.98 0.67 -13.20
CA ALA A 67 -12.78 1.09 -12.05
C ALA A 67 -11.90 1.65 -10.91
N THR A 68 -10.79 0.99 -10.61
CA THR A 68 -9.83 1.47 -9.60
C THR A 68 -9.26 2.84 -9.97
N LEU A 69 -8.86 3.02 -11.24
CA LEU A 69 -8.37 4.31 -11.73
C LEU A 69 -9.45 5.39 -11.64
N LEU A 70 -10.68 5.10 -12.06
CA LEU A 70 -11.78 6.08 -12.04
C LEU A 70 -12.18 6.46 -10.61
N VAL A 71 -12.34 5.48 -9.71
CA VAL A 71 -12.69 5.74 -8.30
C VAL A 71 -11.57 6.50 -7.60
N GLY A 72 -10.32 6.07 -7.79
CA GLY A 72 -9.17 6.75 -7.20
C GLY A 72 -8.99 8.17 -7.73
N ALA A 73 -9.16 8.39 -9.04
CA ALA A 73 -9.11 9.72 -9.64
C ALA A 73 -10.24 10.62 -9.13
N GLY A 74 -11.45 10.08 -9.03
CA GLY A 74 -12.60 10.82 -8.47
C GLY A 74 -12.37 11.22 -7.02
N TRP A 75 -11.81 10.32 -6.20
CA TRP A 75 -11.48 10.63 -4.81
C TRP A 75 -10.36 11.68 -4.71
N ALA A 76 -9.28 11.54 -5.48
CA ALA A 76 -8.20 12.52 -5.54
C ALA A 76 -8.71 13.91 -6.02
N ALA A 77 -9.55 13.94 -7.06
CA ALA A 77 -10.15 15.17 -7.56
C ALA A 77 -11.07 15.82 -6.50
N ALA A 78 -11.89 15.03 -5.81
CA ALA A 78 -12.72 15.52 -4.71
C ALA A 78 -11.88 16.09 -3.55
N GLY A 79 -10.74 15.49 -3.26
CA GLY A 79 -9.79 16.00 -2.26
C GLY A 79 -9.10 17.30 -2.66
N LEU A 80 -8.85 17.52 -3.97
CA LEU A 80 -8.23 18.75 -4.47
C LEU A 80 -9.21 19.90 -4.67
N LEU A 81 -10.41 19.59 -5.17
CA LEU A 81 -11.38 20.58 -5.63
C LEU A 81 -12.56 20.79 -4.68
N GLY A 82 -12.73 19.89 -3.71
CA GLY A 82 -13.83 19.94 -2.75
C GLY A 82 -13.68 21.05 -1.72
N PRO A 83 -14.80 21.45 -1.07
CA PRO A 83 -14.81 22.49 -0.03
C PRO A 83 -14.23 22.00 1.31
N TRP A 84 -13.84 20.77 1.37
CA TRP A 84 -13.36 20.11 2.58
C TRP A 84 -11.85 20.32 2.74
N ARG A 85 -11.21 19.43 3.43
CA ARG A 85 -9.77 19.43 3.65
C ARG A 85 -9.02 19.11 2.35
N ASN A 86 -8.17 20.04 1.89
CA ASN A 86 -7.32 19.84 0.72
C ASN A 86 -6.43 18.61 0.90
N ASP A 87 -6.24 17.84 -0.17
CA ASP A 87 -5.52 16.55 -0.16
C ASP A 87 -4.51 16.44 -1.31
N LEU A 88 -3.57 17.39 -1.38
CA LEU A 88 -2.49 17.35 -2.37
C LEU A 88 -1.61 16.10 -2.19
N PHE A 89 -1.32 15.73 -0.94
CA PHE A 89 -0.54 14.54 -0.62
C PHE A 89 -1.19 13.26 -1.16
N GLY A 90 -2.50 13.08 -0.92
CA GLY A 90 -3.23 11.93 -1.44
C GLY A 90 -3.31 11.93 -2.96
N ALA A 91 -3.46 13.09 -3.61
CA ALA A 91 -3.44 13.18 -5.08
C ALA A 91 -2.09 12.75 -5.67
N LEU A 92 -0.97 13.11 -5.05
CA LEU A 92 0.36 12.66 -5.47
C LEU A 92 0.53 11.14 -5.29
N LEU A 93 0.06 10.59 -4.18
CA LEU A 93 0.07 9.14 -3.96
C LEU A 93 -0.83 8.40 -4.97
N PHE A 94 -1.95 9.01 -5.39
CA PHE A 94 -2.80 8.46 -6.44
C PHE A 94 -2.06 8.38 -7.80
N LEU A 95 -1.24 9.36 -8.14
CA LEU A 95 -0.40 9.26 -9.34
C LEU A 95 0.55 8.05 -9.27
N GLY A 96 1.10 7.77 -8.09
CA GLY A 96 1.88 6.56 -7.84
C GLY A 96 1.06 5.28 -8.06
N LEU A 97 -0.17 5.23 -7.52
CA LEU A 97 -1.10 4.11 -7.73
C LEU A 97 -1.40 3.91 -9.22
N ALA A 98 -1.70 4.99 -9.95
CA ALA A 98 -1.94 4.93 -11.39
C ALA A 98 -0.74 4.38 -12.15
N GLY A 99 0.48 4.79 -11.79
CA GLY A 99 1.72 4.24 -12.33
C GLY A 99 1.83 2.72 -12.10
N PHE A 100 1.54 2.24 -10.89
CA PHE A 100 1.54 0.80 -10.59
C PHE A 100 0.47 0.04 -11.36
N LEU A 101 -0.73 0.59 -11.52
CA LEU A 101 -1.82 -0.05 -12.26
C LEU A 101 -1.55 -0.14 -13.77
N LEU A 102 -0.94 0.89 -14.36
CA LEU A 102 -0.71 0.98 -15.80
C LEU A 102 0.60 0.33 -16.25
N ALA A 103 1.68 0.48 -15.49
CA ALA A 103 3.02 0.03 -15.86
C ALA A 103 3.59 -1.04 -14.92
N GLY A 104 2.96 -1.32 -13.79
CA GLY A 104 3.44 -2.29 -12.81
C GLY A 104 3.28 -3.74 -13.27
N ARG A 105 4.09 -4.62 -12.67
CA ARG A 105 4.12 -6.05 -13.03
C ARG A 105 2.93 -6.87 -12.52
N ALA A 106 2.21 -6.37 -11.52
CA ALA A 106 1.14 -7.10 -10.85
C ALA A 106 -0.12 -6.23 -10.63
N PRO A 107 -0.74 -5.66 -11.70
CA PRO A 107 -1.82 -4.68 -11.55
C PRO A 107 -3.01 -5.20 -10.73
N LEU A 108 -3.34 -6.49 -10.79
CA LEU A 108 -4.44 -7.05 -10.00
C LEU A 108 -4.12 -7.16 -8.51
N VAL A 109 -2.85 -7.29 -8.13
CA VAL A 109 -2.43 -7.19 -6.72
C VAL A 109 -2.62 -5.75 -6.23
N TYR A 110 -2.27 -4.75 -7.04
CA TYR A 110 -2.46 -3.34 -6.71
C TYR A 110 -3.94 -2.94 -6.65
N VAL A 111 -4.81 -3.55 -7.47
CA VAL A 111 -6.27 -3.45 -7.30
C VAL A 111 -6.70 -4.02 -5.96
N GLY A 112 -6.20 -5.19 -5.58
CA GLY A 112 -6.48 -5.79 -4.27
C GLY A 112 -6.02 -4.91 -3.11
N ALA A 113 -4.81 -4.36 -3.20
CA ALA A 113 -4.29 -3.41 -2.23
C ALA A 113 -5.20 -2.16 -2.13
N PHE A 114 -5.58 -1.57 -3.27
CA PHE A 114 -6.49 -0.42 -3.29
C PHE A 114 -7.79 -0.71 -2.54
N LEU A 115 -8.46 -1.82 -2.81
CA LEU A 115 -9.73 -2.16 -2.18
C LEU A 115 -9.60 -2.34 -0.66
N ILE A 116 -8.57 -3.08 -0.23
CA ILE A 116 -8.37 -3.39 1.18
C ILE A 116 -7.93 -2.14 1.95
N THR A 117 -6.93 -1.42 1.44
CA THR A 117 -6.38 -0.26 2.16
C THR A 117 -7.34 0.92 2.16
N SER A 118 -8.08 1.18 1.06
CA SER A 118 -9.14 2.20 1.08
C SER A 118 -10.20 1.90 2.14
N TYR A 119 -10.63 0.65 2.25
CA TYR A 119 -11.56 0.23 3.29
C TYR A 119 -10.98 0.45 4.69
N LEU A 120 -9.74 0.02 4.94
CA LEU A 120 -9.08 0.19 6.23
C LEU A 120 -8.91 1.67 6.61
N GLU A 121 -8.50 2.50 5.66
CA GLU A 121 -8.32 3.94 5.87
C GLU A 121 -9.64 4.64 6.19
N LEU A 122 -10.69 4.38 5.43
CA LEU A 122 -12.01 4.97 5.67
C LEU A 122 -12.59 4.55 7.03
N VAL A 123 -12.49 3.26 7.36
CA VAL A 123 -12.98 2.75 8.64
C VAL A 123 -12.10 3.22 9.79
N GLY A 124 -10.79 3.13 9.66
CA GLY A 124 -9.84 3.48 10.72
C GLY A 124 -9.90 4.96 11.10
N THR A 125 -9.90 5.85 10.10
CA THR A 125 -10.03 7.30 10.33
C THR A 125 -11.44 7.67 10.77
N GLY A 126 -12.48 7.03 10.21
CA GLY A 126 -13.87 7.25 10.59
C GLY A 126 -14.17 6.86 12.04
N LEU A 127 -13.52 5.83 12.57
CA LEU A 127 -13.60 5.41 13.97
C LEU A 127 -12.58 6.12 14.88
N GLY A 128 -11.74 6.99 14.34
CA GLY A 128 -10.70 7.68 15.10
C GLY A 128 -9.61 6.75 15.62
N ALA A 129 -9.36 5.59 14.96
CA ALA A 129 -8.26 4.71 15.31
C ALA A 129 -6.91 5.35 15.01
N TRP A 130 -6.84 6.14 13.95
CA TRP A 130 -5.77 7.10 13.66
C TRP A 130 -6.34 8.33 12.94
N THR A 131 -5.57 9.42 12.98
CA THR A 131 -5.93 10.69 12.36
C THR A 131 -4.72 11.24 11.61
N TRP A 132 -4.89 11.62 10.34
CA TRP A 132 -3.85 12.24 9.54
C TRP A 132 -3.66 13.71 9.90
N ALA A 133 -2.42 14.18 9.90
CA ALA A 133 -2.07 15.57 10.07
C ALA A 133 -2.69 16.45 8.96
N HIS A 134 -2.84 17.76 9.16
CA HIS A 134 -3.37 18.65 8.13
C HIS A 134 -2.37 18.90 7.00
N HIS A 135 -1.08 18.88 7.33
CA HIS A 135 0.02 19.09 6.40
C HIS A 135 1.17 18.13 6.74
N ASP A 136 2.04 17.93 5.78
CA ASP A 136 3.32 17.27 5.97
C ASP A 136 4.25 18.13 6.86
N PRO A 137 5.39 17.62 7.36
CA PRO A 137 6.29 18.38 8.23
C PRO A 137 6.86 19.66 7.62
N THR A 138 6.87 19.77 6.28
CA THR A 138 7.32 20.97 5.58
C THR A 138 6.24 22.05 5.49
N GLY A 139 4.98 21.71 5.74
CA GLY A 139 3.82 22.58 5.55
C GLY A 139 3.40 22.76 4.09
N LEU A 140 4.07 22.13 3.14
CA LEU A 140 3.81 22.32 1.70
C LEU A 140 2.69 21.44 1.17
N LEU A 141 2.56 20.22 1.70
CA LEU A 141 1.59 19.25 1.24
C LEU A 141 0.41 19.16 2.21
N ALA A 142 -0.74 19.64 1.80
CA ALA A 142 -1.99 19.38 2.52
C ALA A 142 -2.36 17.90 2.42
N ILE A 143 -2.82 17.32 3.53
CA ILE A 143 -3.09 15.89 3.68
C ILE A 143 -4.56 15.67 4.01
N GLY A 144 -5.26 14.84 3.27
CA GLY A 144 -6.62 14.38 3.56
C GLY A 144 -6.71 13.52 4.83
N ASN A 145 -7.93 13.23 5.29
CA ASN A 145 -8.15 12.30 6.40
C ASN A 145 -9.31 11.35 6.09
N PRO A 146 -9.02 10.19 5.46
CA PRO A 146 -7.70 9.72 5.01
C PRO A 146 -7.27 10.36 3.68
N PRO A 147 -5.95 10.31 3.34
CA PRO A 147 -5.46 10.71 2.03
C PRO A 147 -6.01 9.80 0.93
N SER A 148 -6.51 10.39 -0.16
CA SER A 148 -7.20 9.67 -1.24
C SER A 148 -6.34 8.62 -1.96
N GLY A 149 -5.03 8.85 -2.06
CA GLY A 149 -4.10 7.97 -2.76
C GLY A 149 -3.27 7.07 -1.87
N ILE A 150 -3.56 6.97 -0.57
CA ILE A 150 -2.75 6.15 0.36
C ILE A 150 -2.53 4.70 -0.11
N PRO A 151 -3.46 4.04 -0.84
CA PRO A 151 -3.20 2.74 -1.44
C PRO A 151 -1.99 2.69 -2.38
N GLY A 152 -1.60 3.82 -2.98
CA GLY A 152 -0.37 3.93 -3.77
C GLY A 152 0.90 3.70 -2.96
N GLY A 153 0.92 4.14 -1.71
CA GLY A 153 2.00 3.84 -0.75
C GLY A 153 2.09 2.33 -0.46
N TYR A 154 0.95 1.66 -0.27
CA TYR A 154 0.90 0.21 -0.07
C TYR A 154 1.40 -0.57 -1.30
N CYS A 155 1.13 -0.08 -2.52
CA CYS A 155 1.67 -0.69 -3.74
C CYS A 155 3.20 -0.70 -3.78
N VAL A 156 3.87 0.24 -3.10
CA VAL A 156 5.34 0.23 -2.95
C VAL A 156 5.78 -1.01 -2.15
N PHE A 157 5.11 -1.32 -1.05
CA PHE A 157 5.42 -2.51 -0.23
C PHE A 157 5.16 -3.80 -1.02
N ASP A 158 4.06 -3.86 -1.76
CA ASP A 158 3.69 -5.00 -2.59
C ASP A 158 4.72 -5.21 -3.72
N ALA A 159 5.08 -4.15 -4.43
CA ALA A 159 6.09 -4.19 -5.48
C ALA A 159 7.46 -4.60 -4.94
N ALA A 160 7.86 -4.06 -3.78
CA ALA A 160 9.09 -4.44 -3.09
C ALA A 160 9.08 -5.92 -2.67
N ALA A 161 7.98 -6.40 -2.08
CA ALA A 161 7.82 -7.80 -1.71
C ALA A 161 7.94 -8.73 -2.92
N LEU A 162 7.31 -8.36 -4.05
CA LEU A 162 7.36 -9.13 -5.29
C LEU A 162 8.75 -9.14 -5.94
N THR A 163 9.51 -8.04 -5.85
CA THR A 163 10.79 -7.88 -6.55
C THR A 163 12.00 -8.25 -5.71
N LEU A 164 12.02 -7.92 -4.41
CA LEU A 164 13.17 -8.11 -3.54
C LEU A 164 13.20 -9.49 -2.87
N ALA A 165 12.04 -10.10 -2.57
CA ALA A 165 12.03 -11.39 -1.90
C ALA A 165 12.72 -12.51 -2.68
N PRO A 166 12.59 -12.66 -4.02
CA PRO A 166 13.28 -13.69 -4.77
C PRO A 166 14.81 -13.61 -4.72
N PRO A 167 15.47 -12.45 -4.94
CA PRO A 167 16.92 -12.35 -4.80
C PRO A 167 17.40 -12.55 -3.36
N LEU A 168 16.68 -12.04 -2.35
CA LEU A 168 17.01 -12.25 -0.95
C LEU A 168 16.98 -13.75 -0.57
N GLN A 169 15.94 -14.48 -0.98
CA GLN A 169 15.87 -15.92 -0.74
C GLN A 169 17.04 -16.68 -1.37
N ARG A 170 17.45 -16.28 -2.59
CA ARG A 170 18.60 -16.89 -3.25
C ARG A 170 19.91 -16.61 -2.52
N GLY A 171 20.10 -15.36 -2.09
CA GLY A 171 21.28 -14.98 -1.29
C GLY A 171 21.38 -15.80 -0.01
N LEU A 172 20.31 -15.85 0.76
CA LEU A 172 20.24 -16.63 2.01
C LEU A 172 20.45 -18.13 1.78
N ALA A 173 19.87 -18.71 0.71
CA ALA A 173 20.06 -20.12 0.40
C ALA A 173 21.51 -20.44 0.02
N ARG A 174 22.18 -19.55 -0.73
CA ARG A 174 23.62 -19.69 -1.06
C ARG A 174 24.50 -19.63 0.19
N LEU A 175 24.24 -18.66 1.08
CA LEU A 175 24.95 -18.57 2.36
C LEU A 175 24.75 -19.81 3.25
N ALA A 176 23.57 -20.44 3.17
CA ALA A 176 23.26 -21.67 3.89
C ALA A 176 23.73 -22.94 3.16
N GLY A 177 24.50 -22.85 2.08
CA GLY A 177 24.98 -24.01 1.29
C GLY A 177 23.90 -24.81 0.58
N ARG A 178 22.68 -24.23 0.40
CA ARG A 178 21.52 -24.91 -0.21
C ARG A 178 21.47 -24.66 -1.71
N ARG A 179 21.16 -25.68 -2.51
CA ARG A 179 20.87 -25.53 -3.94
C ARG A 179 19.59 -24.71 -4.13
N VAL A 180 19.66 -23.66 -4.97
CA VAL A 180 18.52 -22.79 -5.27
C VAL A 180 17.86 -23.27 -6.56
N PRO A 181 16.58 -23.64 -6.55
CA PRO A 181 15.86 -23.98 -7.78
C PRO A 181 15.70 -22.76 -8.69
N PRO A 182 15.64 -22.95 -10.02
CA PRO A 182 15.40 -21.84 -10.95
C PRO A 182 14.03 -21.18 -10.69
N LEU A 183 13.95 -19.86 -10.93
CA LEU A 183 12.70 -19.11 -10.78
C LEU A 183 11.68 -19.60 -11.81
N SER A 184 10.55 -20.12 -11.36
CA SER A 184 9.38 -20.21 -12.21
C SER A 184 8.88 -18.78 -12.49
N ARG A 185 8.98 -18.32 -13.74
CA ARG A 185 8.40 -17.04 -14.20
C ARG A 185 6.86 -17.15 -14.24
N ARG A 186 6.20 -17.14 -13.10
CA ARG A 186 4.74 -17.06 -13.03
C ARG A 186 4.37 -15.88 -12.13
N TRP A 187 4.19 -14.74 -12.78
CA TRP A 187 3.47 -13.59 -12.25
C TRP A 187 2.20 -13.38 -13.06
#